data_667f0fda8cb7ff68f96181bc72f92342
#
_entry.id   667f0fda8cb7ff68f96181bc72f92342
#
_cell.length_a   1.000
_cell.length_b   1.000
_cell.length_c   1.000
_cell.angle_alpha   90.00
_cell.angle_beta   90.00
_cell.angle_gamma   90.00
#
_symmetry.space_group_name_H-M   'P 1'
#
loop_
_entity.id
_entity.type
_entity.pdbx_description
1 polymer ?
#
loop_
_entity_poly.entity_id
_entity_poly.type
_entity_poly.pdbx_seq_one_letter_code
_entity_poly.pdbx_strand_id
1 'polypeptide(L)'
;MRYLIPLGVFVILGAFLYVGLGLNPRELQSTLLDKPAPAFNLPQVNDSKQVLKKEDLLGKVSLVNVWASWCVSCRQEHPLLMQLSKQKNIHLYGLNWKDELTAAKGWLAQHGDPYKASAFDPTGRTGIDYGVTGT
;
A
#
# COMPACT_ATOMS: atom_id res chain seq x y z
N MET A 1 18.84 50.30 12.44
CA MET A 1 19.48 48.98 12.35
C MET A 1 18.73 47.90 13.16
N ARG A 2 18.17 48.22 14.32
CA ARG A 2 17.55 47.24 15.25
C ARG A 2 16.35 46.45 14.67
N TYR A 3 15.62 47.01 13.72
CA TYR A 3 14.45 46.39 13.09
C TYR A 3 14.74 45.71 11.75
N LEU A 4 15.91 45.93 11.16
CA LEU A 4 16.29 45.36 9.87
C LEU A 4 16.62 43.84 9.98
N ILE A 5 17.16 43.43 11.13
CA ILE A 5 17.46 42.01 11.41
C ILE A 5 16.18 41.14 11.45
N PRO A 6 15.16 41.48 12.27
CA PRO A 6 13.93 40.70 12.29
C PRO A 6 13.16 40.73 10.96
N LEU A 7 13.21 41.87 10.25
CA LEU A 7 12.61 41.97 8.92
C LEU A 7 13.33 41.07 7.91
N GLY A 8 14.67 41.03 7.94
CA GLY A 8 15.46 40.13 7.08
C GLY A 8 15.16 38.64 7.35
N VAL A 9 15.05 38.25 8.64
CA VAL A 9 14.69 36.88 9.03
C VAL A 9 13.28 36.55 8.54
N PHE A 10 12.34 37.47 8.67
CA PHE A 10 10.96 37.24 8.21
C PHE A 10 10.87 37.03 6.69
N VAL A 11 11.59 37.82 5.91
CA VAL A 11 11.63 37.70 4.44
C VAL A 11 12.26 36.35 4.04
N ILE A 12 13.36 35.97 4.69
CA ILE A 12 14.01 34.68 4.42
C ILE A 12 13.07 33.51 4.74
N LEU A 13 12.43 33.53 5.90
CA LEU A 13 11.44 32.50 6.28
C LEU A 13 10.26 32.45 5.31
N GLY A 14 9.75 33.62 4.90
CA GLY A 14 8.67 33.72 3.91
C GLY A 14 9.08 33.12 2.55
N ALA A 15 10.29 33.38 2.10
CA ALA A 15 10.82 32.79 0.87
C ALA A 15 10.98 31.27 0.98
N PHE A 16 11.47 30.76 2.11
CA PHE A 16 11.57 29.32 2.37
C PHE A 16 10.20 28.64 2.39
N LEU A 17 9.21 29.24 3.05
CA LEU A 17 7.83 28.72 3.08
C LEU A 17 7.20 28.73 1.69
N TYR A 18 7.39 29.79 0.93
CA TYR A 18 6.87 29.89 -0.44
C TYR A 18 7.44 28.79 -1.35
N VAL A 19 8.75 28.57 -1.29
CA VAL A 19 9.40 27.47 -2.04
C VAL A 19 8.91 26.11 -1.53
N GLY A 20 8.79 25.93 -0.20
CA GLY A 20 8.33 24.70 0.42
C GLY A 20 6.89 24.31 0.04
N LEU A 21 6.01 25.30 -0.11
CA LEU A 21 4.63 25.09 -0.56
C LEU A 21 4.52 24.65 -2.03
N GLY A 22 5.53 24.98 -2.85
CA GLY A 22 5.62 24.56 -4.25
C GLY A 22 6.13 23.12 -4.43
N LEU A 23 6.70 22.52 -3.39
CA LEU A 23 7.16 21.13 -3.41
C LEU A 23 5.96 20.19 -3.20
N ASN A 24 5.80 19.23 -4.08
CA ASN A 24 4.73 18.24 -4.00
C ASN A 24 5.10 17.14 -2.99
N PRO A 25 4.62 17.15 -1.74
CA PRO A 25 4.98 16.14 -0.74
C PRO A 25 4.32 14.77 -1.02
N ARG A 26 3.44 14.70 -2.05
CA ARG A 26 2.72 13.48 -2.43
C ARG A 26 3.45 12.62 -3.46
N GLU A 27 4.51 13.10 -4.09
CA GLU A 27 5.34 12.29 -4.97
C GLU A 27 6.33 11.45 -4.16
N LEU A 28 5.82 10.43 -3.49
CA LEU A 28 6.66 9.35 -3.00
C LEU A 28 7.10 8.53 -4.21
N GLN A 29 8.30 8.80 -4.71
CA GLN A 29 8.90 7.97 -5.75
C GLN A 29 9.02 6.55 -5.21
N SER A 30 8.38 5.59 -5.89
CA SER A 30 8.52 4.18 -5.53
C SER A 30 10.00 3.78 -5.61
N THR A 31 10.55 3.36 -4.49
CA THR A 31 11.94 2.87 -4.42
C THR A 31 12.13 1.55 -5.17
N LEU A 32 11.05 0.91 -5.60
CA LEU A 32 11.00 -0.37 -6.29
C LEU A 32 10.81 -0.25 -7.81
N LEU A 33 10.75 0.98 -8.35
CA LEU A 33 10.61 1.19 -9.79
C LEU A 33 11.80 0.53 -10.52
N ASP A 34 11.50 -0.32 -11.50
CA ASP A 34 12.48 -1.09 -12.29
C ASP A 34 13.38 -2.02 -11.46
N LYS A 35 12.97 -2.34 -10.24
CA LYS A 35 13.67 -3.31 -9.39
C LYS A 35 12.86 -4.59 -9.24
N PRO A 36 13.53 -5.73 -9.03
CA PRO A 36 12.83 -6.97 -8.73
C PRO A 36 12.05 -6.82 -7.42
N ALA A 37 10.79 -7.27 -7.43
CA ALA A 37 9.97 -7.28 -6.23
C ALA A 37 10.66 -8.04 -5.09
N PRO A 38 10.58 -7.58 -3.85
CA PRO A 38 11.11 -8.29 -2.69
C PRO A 38 10.54 -9.70 -2.56
N ALA A 39 11.37 -10.64 -2.11
CA ALA A 39 10.93 -11.99 -1.85
C ALA A 39 10.09 -12.04 -0.57
N PHE A 40 9.00 -12.80 -0.62
CA PHE A 40 8.19 -13.10 0.56
C PHE A 40 7.67 -14.53 0.51
N ASN A 41 7.26 -15.03 1.66
CA ASN A 41 6.68 -16.36 1.83
C ASN A 41 5.71 -16.28 3.00
N LEU A 42 4.43 -16.04 2.73
CA LEU A 42 3.41 -15.75 3.74
C LEU A 42 2.23 -16.71 3.62
N PRO A 43 1.62 -17.10 4.77
CA PRO A 43 0.37 -17.85 4.73
C PRO A 43 -0.74 -17.04 4.07
N GLN A 44 -1.71 -17.72 3.47
CA GLN A 44 -2.86 -17.05 2.88
C GLN A 44 -3.94 -16.76 3.93
N VAL A 45 -4.66 -15.66 3.74
CA VAL A 45 -5.78 -15.26 4.61
C VAL A 45 -6.87 -16.35 4.64
N ASN A 46 -7.27 -16.86 3.49
CA ASN A 46 -8.38 -17.84 3.41
C ASN A 46 -7.98 -19.23 3.89
N ASP A 47 -6.77 -19.66 3.58
CA ASP A 47 -6.24 -20.97 3.98
C ASP A 47 -4.80 -20.83 4.47
N SER A 48 -4.61 -20.82 5.78
CA SER A 48 -3.29 -20.67 6.42
C SER A 48 -2.32 -21.83 6.15
N LYS A 49 -2.81 -22.96 5.59
CA LYS A 49 -1.96 -24.07 5.17
C LYS A 49 -1.33 -23.82 3.80
N GLN A 50 -1.92 -22.95 2.99
CA GLN A 50 -1.38 -22.54 1.72
C GLN A 50 -0.52 -21.30 1.91
N VAL A 51 0.53 -21.22 1.13
CA VAL A 51 1.50 -20.12 1.16
C VAL A 51 1.47 -19.39 -0.16
N LEU A 52 1.50 -18.06 -0.12
CA LEU A 52 1.70 -17.21 -1.27
C LEU A 52 3.16 -16.74 -1.29
N LYS A 53 3.81 -16.86 -2.43
CA LYS A 53 5.21 -16.48 -2.64
C LYS A 53 5.32 -15.49 -3.80
N LYS A 54 6.44 -14.78 -3.85
CA LYS A 54 6.77 -13.90 -4.97
C LYS A 54 6.68 -14.62 -6.32
N GLU A 55 7.14 -15.87 -6.40
CA GLU A 55 7.19 -16.67 -7.62
C GLU A 55 5.80 -16.91 -8.23
N ASP A 56 4.75 -16.95 -7.39
CA ASP A 56 3.36 -17.13 -7.84
C ASP A 56 2.81 -15.90 -8.60
N LEU A 57 3.47 -14.76 -8.44
CA LEU A 57 3.13 -13.49 -9.08
C LEU A 57 3.82 -13.32 -10.46
N LEU A 58 4.83 -14.14 -10.77
CA LEU A 58 5.66 -13.97 -11.96
C LEU A 58 5.00 -14.54 -13.23
N GLY A 59 5.49 -14.09 -14.39
CA GLY A 59 5.07 -14.57 -15.71
C GLY A 59 3.75 -14.03 -16.23
N LYS A 60 3.13 -13.08 -15.51
CA LYS A 60 1.84 -12.44 -15.87
C LYS A 60 1.76 -11.05 -15.24
N VAL A 61 0.85 -10.23 -15.76
CA VAL A 61 0.55 -8.93 -15.12
C VAL A 61 -0.19 -9.19 -13.81
N SER A 62 0.50 -8.93 -12.72
CA SER A 62 -0.02 -9.11 -11.35
C SER A 62 -0.14 -7.75 -10.66
N LEU A 63 -1.31 -7.47 -10.12
CA LEU A 63 -1.57 -6.31 -9.27
C LEU A 63 -1.61 -6.77 -7.82
N VAL A 64 -0.74 -6.22 -6.99
CA VAL A 64 -0.74 -6.48 -5.55
C VAL A 64 -1.39 -5.29 -4.86
N ASN A 65 -2.51 -5.53 -4.20
CA ASN A 65 -3.22 -4.54 -3.40
C ASN A 65 -2.94 -4.76 -1.92
N VAL A 66 -2.52 -3.71 -1.22
CA VAL A 66 -2.33 -3.75 0.23
C VAL A 66 -3.62 -3.32 0.92
N TRP A 67 -4.10 -4.13 1.85
CA TRP A 67 -5.38 -3.92 2.51
C TRP A 67 -5.38 -4.39 3.96
N ALA A 68 -6.35 -3.92 4.73
CA ALA A 68 -6.63 -4.40 6.07
C ALA A 68 -8.13 -4.25 6.39
N SER A 69 -8.65 -5.04 7.34
CA SER A 69 -10.05 -4.96 7.77
C SER A 69 -10.40 -3.62 8.43
N TRP A 70 -9.44 -2.99 9.08
CA TRP A 70 -9.57 -1.68 9.74
C TRP A 70 -9.36 -0.48 8.82
N CYS A 71 -8.94 -0.70 7.57
CA CYS A 71 -8.60 0.35 6.60
C CYS A 71 -9.86 0.96 5.96
N VAL A 72 -10.14 2.22 6.24
CA VAL A 72 -11.33 2.93 5.73
C VAL A 72 -11.23 3.20 4.22
N SER A 73 -10.05 3.61 3.73
CA SER A 73 -9.82 3.86 2.30
C SER A 73 -9.94 2.58 1.49
N CYS A 74 -9.47 1.44 2.01
CA CYS A 74 -9.60 0.14 1.36
C CYS A 74 -11.08 -0.24 1.12
N ARG A 75 -11.98 0.13 2.04
CA ARG A 75 -13.42 -0.09 1.87
C ARG A 75 -13.99 0.73 0.71
N GLN A 76 -13.50 1.93 0.50
CA GLN A 76 -13.94 2.79 -0.60
C GLN A 76 -13.45 2.30 -1.96
N GLU A 77 -12.26 1.73 -2.02
CA GLU A 77 -11.64 1.20 -3.24
C GLU A 77 -12.14 -0.20 -3.60
N HIS A 78 -12.66 -0.95 -2.63
CA HIS A 78 -13.04 -2.35 -2.79
C HIS A 78 -14.01 -2.63 -3.96
N PRO A 79 -15.07 -1.82 -4.21
CA PRO A 79 -15.94 -2.02 -5.36
C PRO A 79 -15.21 -1.98 -6.70
N LEU A 80 -14.16 -1.14 -6.82
CA LEU A 80 -13.32 -1.08 -8.02
C LEU A 80 -12.48 -2.35 -8.16
N LEU A 81 -11.91 -2.85 -7.07
CA LEU A 81 -11.15 -4.11 -7.06
C LEU A 81 -12.02 -5.30 -7.46
N MET A 82 -13.29 -5.33 -7.00
CA MET A 82 -14.28 -6.34 -7.40
C MET A 82 -14.61 -6.28 -8.90
N GLN A 83 -14.56 -5.11 -9.52
CA GLN A 83 -14.70 -4.98 -10.97
C GLN A 83 -13.44 -5.41 -11.72
N LEU A 84 -12.25 -5.02 -11.22
CA LEU A 84 -10.96 -5.40 -11.81
C LEU A 84 -10.73 -6.91 -11.76
N SER A 85 -11.18 -7.60 -10.72
CA SER A 85 -11.01 -9.05 -10.58
C SER A 85 -11.73 -9.85 -11.67
N LYS A 86 -12.72 -9.26 -12.34
CA LYS A 86 -13.46 -9.87 -13.47
C LYS A 86 -12.67 -9.82 -14.78
N GLN A 87 -11.61 -9.02 -14.86
CA GLN A 87 -10.77 -8.89 -16.06
C GLN A 87 -9.81 -10.08 -16.16
N LYS A 88 -9.86 -10.79 -17.29
CA LYS A 88 -9.06 -12.01 -17.50
C LYS A 88 -7.55 -11.78 -17.58
N ASN A 89 -7.13 -10.56 -17.93
CA ASN A 89 -5.72 -10.22 -18.19
C ASN A 89 -4.98 -9.71 -16.95
N ILE A 90 -5.69 -9.47 -15.83
CA ILE A 90 -5.12 -8.95 -14.60
C ILE A 90 -5.27 -10.01 -13.50
N HIS A 91 -4.18 -10.32 -12.83
CA HIS A 91 -4.19 -11.18 -11.67
C HIS A 91 -4.09 -10.33 -10.41
N LEU A 92 -5.18 -10.25 -9.67
CA LEU A 92 -5.27 -9.46 -8.46
C LEU A 92 -4.88 -10.31 -7.24
N TYR A 93 -3.88 -9.86 -6.50
CA TYR A 93 -3.42 -10.45 -5.25
C TYR A 93 -3.57 -9.46 -4.10
N GLY A 94 -3.90 -9.95 -2.91
CA GLY A 94 -3.97 -9.16 -1.69
C GLY A 94 -2.71 -9.31 -0.84
N LEU A 95 -2.29 -8.24 -0.18
CA LEU A 95 -1.39 -8.27 0.95
C LEU A 95 -2.13 -7.70 2.14
N ASN A 96 -2.60 -8.58 3.03
CA ASN A 96 -3.29 -8.17 4.25
C ASN A 96 -2.25 -7.75 5.29
N TRP A 97 -2.22 -6.46 5.61
CA TRP A 97 -1.13 -5.81 6.32
C TRP A 97 -1.53 -5.43 7.74
N LYS A 98 -0.76 -5.91 8.73
CA LYS A 98 -0.93 -5.59 10.17
C LYS A 98 -2.38 -5.75 10.65
N ASP A 99 -2.97 -6.90 10.35
CA ASP A 99 -4.37 -7.19 10.63
C ASP A 99 -4.51 -8.46 11.49
N GLU A 100 -5.71 -8.71 11.97
CA GLU A 100 -6.10 -9.95 12.64
C GLU A 100 -6.72 -10.90 11.63
N LEU A 101 -6.29 -12.17 11.63
CA LEU A 101 -6.72 -13.17 10.63
C LEU A 101 -8.23 -13.37 10.62
N THR A 102 -8.86 -13.40 11.80
CA THR A 102 -10.32 -13.55 11.94
C THR A 102 -11.08 -12.35 11.39
N ALA A 103 -10.56 -11.14 11.66
CA ALA A 103 -11.13 -9.89 11.15
C ALA A 103 -10.99 -9.80 9.61
N ALA A 104 -9.81 -10.15 9.09
CA ALA A 104 -9.54 -10.18 7.65
C ALA A 104 -10.48 -11.16 6.92
N LYS A 105 -10.65 -12.40 7.43
CA LYS A 105 -11.59 -13.39 6.89
C LYS A 105 -13.04 -12.90 6.93
N GLY A 106 -13.45 -12.34 8.06
CA GLY A 106 -14.81 -11.80 8.22
C GLY A 106 -15.08 -10.65 7.25
N TRP A 107 -14.08 -9.80 7.03
CA TRP A 107 -14.19 -8.68 6.10
C TRP A 107 -14.37 -9.15 4.65
N LEU A 108 -13.56 -10.12 4.18
CA LEU A 108 -13.70 -10.70 2.84
C LEU A 108 -15.04 -11.45 2.68
N ALA A 109 -15.49 -12.15 3.71
CA ALA A 109 -16.80 -12.84 3.67
C ALA A 109 -17.96 -11.85 3.55
N GLN A 110 -17.86 -10.67 4.17
CA GLN A 110 -18.90 -9.64 4.15
C GLN A 110 -18.92 -8.82 2.85
N HIS A 111 -17.74 -8.47 2.30
CA HIS A 111 -17.61 -7.54 1.18
C HIS A 111 -17.29 -8.23 -0.16
N GLY A 112 -17.01 -9.54 -0.13
CA GLY A 112 -16.53 -10.31 -1.27
C GLY A 112 -15.01 -10.36 -1.34
N ASP A 113 -14.48 -11.35 -2.03
CA ASP A 113 -13.04 -11.54 -2.23
C ASP A 113 -12.65 -11.31 -3.69
N PRO A 114 -11.99 -10.19 -4.02
CA PRO A 114 -11.54 -9.92 -5.37
C PRO A 114 -10.21 -10.59 -5.72
N TYR A 115 -9.51 -11.16 -4.72
CA TYR A 115 -8.14 -11.64 -4.87
C TYR A 115 -8.10 -13.11 -5.32
N LYS A 116 -7.15 -13.46 -6.17
CA LYS A 116 -6.82 -14.87 -6.44
C LYS A 116 -6.25 -15.56 -5.20
N ALA A 117 -5.45 -14.83 -4.46
CA ALA A 117 -4.93 -15.20 -3.16
C ALA A 117 -4.55 -13.92 -2.40
N SER A 118 -4.66 -13.95 -1.08
CA SER A 118 -4.26 -12.84 -0.22
C SER A 118 -3.27 -13.32 0.82
N ALA A 119 -2.04 -12.78 0.79
CA ALA A 119 -1.02 -13.04 1.79
C ALA A 119 -1.37 -12.37 3.11
N PHE A 120 -1.12 -13.04 4.23
CA PHE A 120 -1.33 -12.52 5.57
C PHE A 120 0.00 -12.09 6.18
N ASP A 121 0.19 -10.78 6.36
CA ASP A 121 1.40 -10.14 6.91
C ASP A 121 1.10 -9.45 8.26
N PRO A 122 0.94 -10.22 9.35
CA PRO A 122 0.58 -9.65 10.65
C PRO A 122 1.67 -8.74 11.22
N THR A 123 2.92 -8.97 10.88
CA THR A 123 4.05 -8.13 11.32
C THR A 123 4.19 -6.86 10.50
N GLY A 124 3.65 -6.84 9.30
CA GLY A 124 3.76 -5.74 8.34
C GLY A 124 5.14 -5.63 7.68
N ARG A 125 6.01 -6.61 7.87
CA ARG A 125 7.38 -6.58 7.34
C ARG A 125 7.40 -6.59 5.82
N THR A 126 6.64 -7.48 5.21
CA THR A 126 6.55 -7.56 3.76
C THR A 126 5.98 -6.27 3.17
N GLY A 127 4.95 -5.69 3.79
CA GLY A 127 4.43 -4.40 3.35
C GLY A 127 5.49 -3.30 3.35
N ILE A 128 6.31 -3.23 4.40
CA ILE A 128 7.43 -2.26 4.48
C ILE A 128 8.44 -2.49 3.35
N ASP A 129 8.82 -3.75 3.10
CA ASP A 129 9.75 -4.11 2.02
C ASP A 129 9.19 -3.74 0.63
N TYR A 130 7.87 -3.75 0.47
CA TYR A 130 7.13 -3.28 -0.72
C TYR A 130 6.90 -1.76 -0.74
N GLY A 131 7.43 -1.01 0.22
CA GLY A 131 7.34 0.45 0.28
C GLY A 131 6.02 0.98 0.84
N VAL A 132 5.26 0.15 1.55
CA VAL A 132 4.03 0.58 2.23
C VAL A 132 4.37 1.47 3.42
N THR A 133 3.94 2.71 3.38
CA THR A 133 4.12 3.70 4.46
C THR A 133 2.86 3.88 5.31
N GLY A 134 1.72 3.40 4.82
CA GLY A 134 0.40 3.46 5.46
C GLY A 134 -0.69 2.92 4.53
N THR A 135 -1.81 2.55 5.08
CA THR A 135 -3.04 2.14 4.36
C THR A 135 -4.23 2.95 4.83
#